data_699f6ae75be0412967b8efd9f9954b1e
#
_entry.id   699f6ae75be0412967b8efd9f9954b1e
#
_cell.length_a   1.000
_cell.length_b   1.000
_cell.length_c   1.000
_cell.angle_alpha   90.00
_cell.angle_beta   90.00
_cell.angle_gamma   90.00
#
_symmetry.space_group_name_H-M   'P 1'
#
loop_
_entity.id
_entity.type
_entity.pdbx_description
1 polymer ?
#
loop_
_entity_poly.entity_id
_entity_poly.type
_entity_poly.pdbx_seq_one_letter_code
_entity_poly.pdbx_strand_id
1 'polypeptide(L)'
;MWNSDWKKGEDYPAWGDTDVYKKTISGGYLVNGESPKDAYWRVAKTVAKRLYKPELAEKFFEYIWKGWLCLASPVLSNTGTDRGLPISCFGIDVADSIQDIGNKNLEMMLLAKHGGGVGIGINQIRAAGKRITGNGTSDGVVPFCKIYDSTILATNQGSVRRGAASVNINIEHDDFLDWVEIREPKGDVNRQSLNLHQCAVVGDKFMRRLEAGDQDARQRWAKLLQKRKATGEPYILFKGNTNKSNPEAYKKNSLKVHMTNICSEIVLHTDESHSFVCCLSSLNLDKYDEWKNTNLIYDATWFLDGVLEEFIQRAKNMKGFENSVRSAEKGRALGLGVLGWHSLLQKNGIAFEGLLAQFKTREIFSKIKIETERASRALAEVYGEPLWCSGTGFRNTHLRAVAPTVSNSKLSGNVSPGIEPWAANVFTEQSAKGTFIRKNNELKKVFRKVGIDTKEVWDKVLADGGSVQGIKQLDGWNYDNRGRLTQEDDGEAVKNVFKTFKEINQLELVRQAGIRQDYIDQSVSLNLAFPAEAPPRWLNQVHIEAWKRGIKTLYYTRTESVLRGDIAAAAMDPDCLSCDG
;
A
#
# COMPACT_ATOMS: atom_id res chain seq x y z
N MET A 1 -33.48 -4.97 15.32
CA MET A 1 -33.66 -3.52 15.50
C MET A 1 -32.28 -2.91 15.70
N TRP A 2 -31.84 -2.08 14.78
CA TRP A 2 -30.55 -1.41 14.84
C TRP A 2 -30.65 -0.24 15.81
N ASN A 3 -29.77 -0.20 16.80
CA ASN A 3 -29.75 0.86 17.79
C ASN A 3 -29.25 2.17 17.13
N SER A 4 -30.14 3.14 16.97
CA SER A 4 -29.86 4.42 16.29
C SER A 4 -29.18 5.46 17.20
N ASP A 5 -28.52 5.05 18.26
CA ASP A 5 -27.89 5.97 19.25
C ASP A 5 -26.78 6.86 18.66
N TRP A 6 -26.24 6.49 17.50
CA TRP A 6 -25.31 7.34 16.75
C TRP A 6 -25.96 8.62 16.19
N LYS A 7 -27.30 8.69 16.10
CA LYS A 7 -28.03 9.90 15.63
C LYS A 7 -28.03 11.04 16.66
N LYS A 8 -27.68 10.75 17.93
CA LYS A 8 -27.65 11.72 19.01
C LYS A 8 -26.26 11.72 19.64
N GLY A 9 -25.42 12.73 19.42
CA GLY A 9 -24.14 12.89 20.11
C GLY A 9 -22.97 13.21 19.18
N GLU A 10 -21.80 13.07 19.71
CA GLU A 10 -20.48 13.52 19.29
C GLU A 10 -20.19 13.53 17.79
N ASP A 11 -19.50 14.57 17.32
CA ASP A 11 -19.04 14.72 15.94
C ASP A 11 -17.86 13.78 15.60
N TYR A 12 -17.29 13.15 16.62
CA TYR A 12 -16.16 12.23 16.55
C TYR A 12 -16.51 10.86 17.12
N PRO A 13 -16.04 9.75 16.51
CA PRO A 13 -16.16 8.44 17.14
C PRO A 13 -15.27 8.37 18.41
N ALA A 14 -15.70 7.63 19.43
CA ALA A 14 -14.98 7.53 20.71
C ALA A 14 -13.50 7.09 20.56
N TRP A 15 -13.19 6.21 19.63
CA TRP A 15 -11.81 5.78 19.31
C TRP A 15 -11.01 6.87 18.58
N GLY A 16 -11.66 7.86 17.98
CA GLY A 16 -11.08 9.01 17.27
C GLY A 16 -10.88 10.24 18.15
N ASP A 17 -11.17 10.17 19.45
CA ASP A 17 -10.94 11.27 20.38
C ASP A 17 -9.46 11.40 20.79
N THR A 18 -8.60 11.56 19.78
CA THR A 18 -7.16 11.77 19.95
C THR A 18 -6.69 12.95 19.12
N ASP A 19 -5.65 13.65 19.61
CA ASP A 19 -5.05 14.77 18.86
C ASP A 19 -4.56 14.34 17.47
N VAL A 20 -3.99 13.14 17.37
CA VAL A 20 -3.50 12.59 16.10
C VAL A 20 -4.63 12.46 15.09
N TYR A 21 -5.75 11.87 15.50
CA TYR A 21 -6.92 11.73 14.63
C TYR A 21 -7.50 13.10 14.25
N LYS A 22 -7.79 13.96 15.24
CA LYS A 22 -8.41 15.28 15.03
C LYS A 22 -7.60 16.16 14.08
N LYS A 23 -6.30 16.24 14.29
CA LYS A 23 -5.40 17.00 13.41
C LYS A 23 -5.25 16.38 12.02
N THR A 24 -5.23 15.05 11.92
CA THR A 24 -5.14 14.38 10.63
C THR A 24 -6.41 14.58 9.82
N ILE A 25 -7.59 14.32 10.39
CA ILE A 25 -8.86 14.40 9.64
C ILE A 25 -9.20 15.84 9.21
N SER A 26 -8.94 16.84 10.07
CA SER A 26 -9.12 18.26 9.73
C SER A 26 -8.15 18.75 8.66
N GLY A 27 -7.11 17.98 8.39
CA GLY A 27 -6.06 18.22 7.43
C GLY A 27 -6.43 18.16 5.96
N GLY A 28 -7.71 18.30 5.63
CA GLY A 28 -8.19 18.35 4.27
C GLY A 28 -9.09 17.19 3.88
N TYR A 29 -9.35 16.23 4.76
CA TYR A 29 -10.30 15.14 4.49
C TYR A 29 -11.75 15.62 4.50
N LEU A 30 -12.05 16.66 5.28
CA LEU A 30 -13.38 17.23 5.42
C LEU A 30 -13.66 18.30 4.38
N VAL A 31 -14.91 18.45 3.98
CA VAL A 31 -15.41 19.62 3.22
C VAL A 31 -15.63 20.77 4.22
N ASN A 32 -15.63 22.02 3.74
CA ASN A 32 -15.83 23.18 4.62
C ASN A 32 -17.13 23.06 5.43
N GLY A 33 -17.00 23.15 6.77
CA GLY A 33 -18.11 23.05 7.71
C GLY A 33 -18.58 21.63 8.02
N GLU A 34 -17.93 20.59 7.47
CA GLU A 34 -18.28 19.19 7.67
C GLU A 34 -17.62 18.65 8.95
N SER A 35 -18.37 17.93 9.77
CA SER A 35 -17.81 17.11 10.85
C SER A 35 -17.34 15.75 10.32
N PRO A 36 -16.49 15.01 11.04
CA PRO A 36 -16.15 13.62 10.68
C PRO A 36 -17.38 12.73 10.50
N LYS A 37 -18.41 12.92 11.30
CA LYS A 37 -19.68 12.21 11.20
C LYS A 37 -20.39 12.49 9.88
N ASP A 38 -20.44 13.76 9.47
CA ASP A 38 -21.04 14.15 8.19
C ASP A 38 -20.24 13.58 7.03
N ALA A 39 -18.91 13.60 7.10
CA ALA A 39 -18.03 13.01 6.08
C ALA A 39 -18.28 11.51 5.90
N TYR A 40 -18.34 10.77 7.00
CA TYR A 40 -18.59 9.33 6.96
C TYR A 40 -20.00 9.02 6.42
N TRP A 41 -20.99 9.83 6.82
CA TRP A 41 -22.35 9.69 6.32
C TRP A 41 -22.46 10.04 4.83
N ARG A 42 -21.81 11.10 4.37
CA ARG A 42 -21.71 11.47 2.96
C ARG A 42 -21.20 10.32 2.10
N VAL A 43 -20.08 9.72 2.52
CA VAL A 43 -19.48 8.58 1.81
C VAL A 43 -20.43 7.40 1.78
N ALA A 44 -20.95 6.97 2.93
CA ALA A 44 -21.85 5.82 3.05
C ALA A 44 -23.10 5.99 2.19
N LYS A 45 -23.75 7.16 2.25
CA LYS A 45 -24.94 7.49 1.47
C LYS A 45 -24.66 7.52 -0.03
N THR A 46 -23.56 8.09 -0.45
CA THR A 46 -23.19 8.17 -1.87
C THR A 46 -22.96 6.78 -2.44
N VAL A 47 -22.19 5.94 -1.75
CA VAL A 47 -21.91 4.57 -2.18
C VAL A 47 -23.17 3.73 -2.25
N ALA A 48 -24.04 3.78 -1.23
CA ALA A 48 -25.32 3.07 -1.21
C ALA A 48 -26.23 3.51 -2.38
N LYS A 49 -26.25 4.81 -2.71
CA LYS A 49 -26.96 5.35 -3.88
C LYS A 49 -26.42 4.80 -5.20
N ARG A 50 -25.09 4.67 -5.34
CA ARG A 50 -24.47 4.13 -6.56
C ARG A 50 -24.78 2.64 -6.76
N LEU A 51 -25.02 1.92 -5.68
CA LEU A 51 -25.47 0.54 -5.71
C LEU A 51 -27.00 0.39 -5.90
N TYR A 52 -27.74 1.49 -6.03
CA TYR A 52 -29.21 1.47 -6.02
C TYR A 52 -29.81 0.75 -4.81
N LYS A 53 -29.10 0.79 -3.67
CA LYS A 53 -29.46 0.15 -2.39
C LYS A 53 -29.31 1.14 -1.24
N PRO A 54 -30.18 2.18 -1.18
CA PRO A 54 -30.09 3.23 -0.16
C PRO A 54 -30.19 2.69 1.28
N GLU A 55 -30.80 1.53 1.47
CA GLU A 55 -30.90 0.83 2.75
C GLU A 55 -29.54 0.38 3.31
N LEU A 56 -28.49 0.28 2.49
CA LEU A 56 -27.15 -0.06 2.95
C LEU A 56 -26.40 1.11 3.56
N ALA A 57 -26.88 2.36 3.42
CA ALA A 57 -26.17 3.55 3.87
C ALA A 57 -25.90 3.54 5.38
N GLU A 58 -26.90 3.18 6.20
CA GLU A 58 -26.75 3.11 7.66
C GLU A 58 -25.72 2.04 8.07
N LYS A 59 -25.73 0.90 7.39
CA LYS A 59 -24.82 -0.21 7.65
C LYS A 59 -23.37 0.16 7.30
N PHE A 60 -23.15 0.77 6.14
CA PHE A 60 -21.83 1.26 5.74
C PHE A 60 -21.31 2.33 6.71
N PHE A 61 -22.16 3.27 7.09
CA PHE A 61 -21.83 4.27 8.08
C PHE A 61 -21.43 3.63 9.41
N GLU A 62 -22.20 2.66 9.91
CA GLU A 62 -21.91 1.97 11.16
C GLU A 62 -20.52 1.33 11.16
N TYR A 63 -20.13 0.64 10.08
CA TYR A 63 -18.83 0.01 9.97
C TYR A 63 -17.68 1.02 9.98
N ILE A 64 -17.86 2.16 9.31
CA ILE A 64 -16.89 3.25 9.31
C ILE A 64 -16.83 3.90 10.70
N TRP A 65 -17.98 4.19 11.30
CA TRP A 65 -18.08 4.84 12.61
C TRP A 65 -17.49 4.00 13.74
N LYS A 66 -17.64 2.68 13.68
CA LYS A 66 -16.99 1.76 14.62
C LYS A 66 -15.49 1.60 14.39
N GLY A 67 -14.95 2.16 13.31
CA GLY A 67 -13.55 2.01 12.93
C GLY A 67 -13.20 0.60 12.47
N TRP A 68 -14.19 -0.16 12.00
CA TRP A 68 -14.01 -1.50 11.44
C TRP A 68 -13.60 -1.45 9.97
N LEU A 69 -14.24 -0.57 9.19
CA LEU A 69 -13.89 -0.25 7.81
C LEU A 69 -13.16 1.10 7.74
N CYS A 70 -11.91 1.07 7.35
CA CYS A 70 -11.05 2.23 7.22
C CYS A 70 -10.95 2.64 5.75
N LEU A 71 -11.45 3.83 5.45
CA LEU A 71 -11.54 4.34 4.09
C LEU A 71 -10.16 4.79 3.60
N ALA A 72 -9.79 4.44 2.36
CA ALA A 72 -8.64 5.05 1.71
C ALA A 72 -8.82 6.57 1.61
N SER A 73 -7.70 7.32 1.65
CA SER A 73 -7.73 8.78 1.67
C SER A 73 -8.64 9.40 0.59
N PRO A 74 -8.57 9.01 -0.71
CA PRO A 74 -9.45 9.58 -1.71
C PRO A 74 -10.91 9.13 -1.56
N VAL A 75 -11.17 7.94 -1.03
CA VAL A 75 -12.53 7.49 -0.76
C VAL A 75 -13.18 8.39 0.28
N LEU A 76 -12.48 8.69 1.37
CA LEU A 76 -13.00 9.57 2.43
C LEU A 76 -13.14 11.02 1.95
N SER A 77 -12.10 11.57 1.31
CA SER A 77 -12.07 13.00 0.97
C SER A 77 -12.92 13.37 -0.25
N ASN A 78 -13.11 12.46 -1.22
CA ASN A 78 -13.64 12.81 -2.53
C ASN A 78 -14.99 12.18 -2.88
N THR A 79 -15.38 11.06 -2.24
CA THR A 79 -16.66 10.41 -2.53
C THR A 79 -17.83 11.33 -2.17
N GLY A 80 -18.71 11.58 -3.14
CA GLY A 80 -19.88 12.45 -2.97
C GLY A 80 -19.54 13.94 -2.87
N THR A 81 -18.37 14.36 -3.37
CA THR A 81 -17.94 15.78 -3.47
C THR A 81 -17.54 16.13 -4.89
N ASP A 82 -17.41 17.42 -5.19
CA ASP A 82 -16.87 17.91 -6.47
C ASP A 82 -15.32 17.97 -6.50
N ARG A 83 -14.66 17.65 -5.37
CA ARG A 83 -13.20 17.53 -5.30
C ARG A 83 -12.76 16.24 -6.00
N GLY A 84 -11.59 16.07 -6.45
CA GLY A 84 -10.96 14.86 -6.99
C GLY A 84 -11.84 13.62 -7.24
N LEU A 85 -11.24 12.49 -7.50
CA LEU A 85 -11.92 11.21 -7.72
C LEU A 85 -11.67 10.25 -6.54
N PRO A 86 -12.53 9.25 -6.29
CA PRO A 86 -12.40 8.34 -5.12
C PRO A 86 -11.38 7.23 -5.34
N ILE A 87 -10.45 7.37 -6.28
CA ILE A 87 -9.45 6.37 -6.64
C ILE A 87 -8.05 6.83 -6.26
N SER A 88 -7.28 5.94 -5.62
CA SER A 88 -5.91 6.18 -5.21
C SER A 88 -4.89 5.78 -6.27
N CYS A 89 -5.16 4.71 -7.01
CA CYS A 89 -4.13 3.96 -7.74
C CYS A 89 -4.51 3.80 -9.20
N PHE A 90 -3.61 4.28 -10.07
CA PHE A 90 -3.70 4.18 -11.52
C PHE A 90 -2.41 3.57 -12.08
N GLY A 91 -2.51 2.96 -13.25
CA GLY A 91 -1.35 2.51 -14.01
C GLY A 91 -1.55 2.72 -15.48
N ILE A 92 -0.54 3.31 -16.13
CA ILE A 92 -0.50 3.60 -17.56
C ILE A 92 0.69 2.91 -18.21
N ASP A 93 0.53 2.41 -19.42
CA ASP A 93 1.63 1.81 -20.20
C ASP A 93 1.97 2.70 -21.39
N VAL A 94 3.26 2.87 -21.65
CA VAL A 94 3.77 3.81 -22.66
C VAL A 94 4.33 3.02 -23.85
N ALA A 95 3.76 3.22 -25.02
CA ALA A 95 4.28 2.64 -26.25
C ALA A 95 5.50 3.43 -26.79
N ASP A 96 6.30 2.76 -27.62
CA ASP A 96 7.53 3.32 -28.20
C ASP A 96 7.27 4.31 -29.35
N SER A 97 6.56 5.39 -29.03
CA SER A 97 6.34 6.51 -29.95
C SER A 97 6.29 7.85 -29.22
N ILE A 98 6.80 8.91 -29.83
CA ILE A 98 6.79 10.25 -29.22
C ILE A 98 5.35 10.74 -28.98
N GLN A 99 4.42 10.32 -29.83
CA GLN A 99 3.01 10.66 -29.69
C GLN A 99 2.42 10.03 -28.43
N ASP A 100 2.69 8.73 -28.19
CA ASP A 100 2.15 8.05 -27.02
C ASP A 100 2.83 8.52 -25.73
N ILE A 101 4.16 8.71 -25.76
CA ILE A 101 4.92 9.30 -24.64
C ILE A 101 4.30 10.63 -24.21
N GLY A 102 3.97 11.52 -25.18
CA GLY A 102 3.30 12.78 -24.91
C GLY A 102 1.87 12.63 -24.38
N ASN A 103 1.08 11.75 -24.99
CA ASN A 103 -0.30 11.48 -24.58
C ASN A 103 -0.37 10.89 -23.17
N LYS A 104 0.52 9.93 -22.85
CA LYS A 104 0.60 9.31 -21.52
C LYS A 104 1.12 10.28 -20.46
N ASN A 105 1.99 11.22 -20.81
CA ASN A 105 2.38 12.30 -19.89
C ASN A 105 1.18 13.20 -19.56
N LEU A 106 0.34 13.56 -20.55
CA LEU A 106 -0.89 14.30 -20.30
C LEU A 106 -1.89 13.49 -19.45
N GLU A 107 -2.08 12.19 -19.76
CA GLU A 107 -2.93 11.30 -18.97
C GLU A 107 -2.46 11.28 -17.50
N MET A 108 -1.15 11.11 -17.26
CA MET A 108 -0.55 11.16 -15.92
C MET A 108 -0.85 12.48 -15.20
N MET A 109 -0.71 13.63 -15.86
CA MET A 109 -1.04 14.94 -15.29
C MET A 109 -2.48 15.01 -14.79
N LEU A 110 -3.42 14.55 -15.61
CA LEU A 110 -4.84 14.57 -15.29
C LEU A 110 -5.18 13.65 -14.12
N LEU A 111 -4.62 12.43 -14.10
CA LEU A 111 -4.77 11.48 -12.99
C LEU A 111 -4.20 12.04 -11.69
N ALA A 112 -2.98 12.61 -11.74
CA ALA A 112 -2.31 13.22 -10.59
C ALA A 112 -3.08 14.44 -10.06
N LYS A 113 -3.59 15.31 -10.93
CA LYS A 113 -4.44 16.47 -10.57
C LYS A 113 -5.63 16.08 -9.70
N HIS A 114 -6.20 14.89 -9.93
CA HIS A 114 -7.34 14.39 -9.16
C HIS A 114 -6.95 13.54 -7.95
N GLY A 115 -5.67 13.58 -7.53
CA GLY A 115 -5.16 12.94 -6.31
C GLY A 115 -4.75 11.48 -6.49
N GLY A 116 -4.63 11.00 -7.74
CA GLY A 116 -4.19 9.64 -8.06
C GLY A 116 -2.67 9.48 -7.99
N GLY A 117 -2.19 8.37 -7.43
CA GLY A 117 -0.83 7.89 -7.62
C GLY A 117 -0.74 7.06 -8.90
N VAL A 118 0.27 7.30 -9.74
CA VAL A 118 0.34 6.71 -11.09
C VAL A 118 1.58 5.83 -11.24
N GLY A 119 1.38 4.54 -11.53
CA GLY A 119 2.44 3.68 -12.08
C GLY A 119 2.58 3.89 -13.59
N ILE A 120 3.79 4.01 -14.08
CA ILE A 120 4.10 4.24 -15.49
C ILE A 120 4.96 3.07 -15.99
N GLY A 121 4.47 2.29 -16.95
CA GLY A 121 5.22 1.24 -17.63
C GLY A 121 6.00 1.81 -18.81
N ILE A 122 7.32 1.77 -18.75
CA ILE A 122 8.21 2.26 -19.83
C ILE A 122 8.97 1.13 -20.53
N ASN A 123 8.52 -0.11 -20.33
CA ASN A 123 9.21 -1.30 -20.83
C ASN A 123 9.33 -1.35 -22.37
N GLN A 124 8.42 -0.69 -23.07
CA GLN A 124 8.35 -0.72 -24.54
C GLN A 124 9.23 0.35 -25.19
N ILE A 125 9.59 1.43 -24.46
CA ILE A 125 10.42 2.50 -24.99
C ILE A 125 11.80 1.94 -25.33
N ARG A 126 12.27 2.19 -26.57
CA ARG A 126 13.57 1.70 -27.04
C ARG A 126 14.73 2.28 -26.24
N ALA A 127 15.76 1.47 -26.06
CA ALA A 127 16.97 1.88 -25.34
C ALA A 127 17.84 2.89 -26.12
N ALA A 128 18.77 3.50 -25.39
CA ALA A 128 19.79 4.36 -25.95
C ALA A 128 20.60 3.66 -27.05
N GLY A 129 20.97 4.39 -28.08
CA GLY A 129 21.70 3.87 -29.25
C GLY A 129 20.85 3.10 -30.29
N LYS A 130 19.59 2.77 -29.97
CA LYS A 130 18.68 2.13 -30.94
C LYS A 130 18.24 3.13 -32.02
N ARG A 131 18.12 2.65 -33.26
CA ARG A 131 17.78 3.50 -34.42
C ARG A 131 16.37 4.07 -34.33
N ILE A 132 16.26 5.36 -34.62
CA ILE A 132 14.98 6.05 -34.88
C ILE A 132 14.82 6.12 -36.39
N THR A 133 13.67 5.67 -36.93
CA THR A 133 13.41 5.67 -38.37
C THR A 133 13.46 7.10 -38.90
N GLY A 134 14.42 7.35 -39.81
CA GLY A 134 14.59 8.65 -40.45
C GLY A 134 15.24 9.76 -39.58
N ASN A 135 15.69 9.45 -38.36
CA ASN A 135 16.13 10.51 -37.42
C ASN A 135 17.27 10.11 -36.45
N GLY A 136 18.23 9.29 -36.87
CA GLY A 136 19.38 8.95 -36.03
C GLY A 136 19.12 7.88 -34.95
N THR A 137 19.60 8.11 -33.72
CA THR A 137 19.54 7.17 -32.60
C THR A 137 18.83 7.75 -31.38
N SER A 138 18.21 6.88 -30.58
CA SER A 138 17.53 7.22 -29.33
C SER A 138 18.53 7.50 -28.20
N ASP A 139 18.20 8.43 -27.31
CA ASP A 139 18.89 8.66 -26.04
C ASP A 139 18.34 7.78 -24.89
N GLY A 140 17.41 6.87 -25.21
CA GLY A 140 16.83 5.90 -24.27
C GLY A 140 15.73 6.45 -23.36
N VAL A 141 15.52 5.75 -22.24
CA VAL A 141 14.39 6.02 -21.33
C VAL A 141 14.65 7.17 -20.35
N VAL A 142 15.91 7.48 -20.01
CA VAL A 142 16.27 8.44 -18.96
C VAL A 142 15.76 9.85 -19.23
N PRO A 143 15.87 10.41 -20.47
CA PRO A 143 15.32 11.74 -20.76
C PRO A 143 13.79 11.81 -20.58
N PHE A 144 13.06 10.75 -20.90
CA PHE A 144 11.61 10.69 -20.71
C PHE A 144 11.23 10.61 -19.21
N CYS A 145 12.02 9.91 -18.39
CA CYS A 145 11.86 9.94 -16.94
C CYS A 145 11.95 11.38 -16.40
N LYS A 146 12.85 12.22 -16.93
CA LYS A 146 12.97 13.63 -16.54
C LYS A 146 11.71 14.45 -16.87
N ILE A 147 11.06 14.16 -17.99
CA ILE A 147 9.77 14.79 -18.34
C ILE A 147 8.72 14.42 -17.29
N TYR A 148 8.57 13.14 -16.96
CA TYR A 148 7.60 12.67 -15.96
C TYR A 148 7.89 13.24 -14.58
N ASP A 149 9.16 13.31 -14.17
CA ASP A 149 9.60 13.92 -12.91
C ASP A 149 9.17 15.38 -12.79
N SER A 150 9.45 16.17 -13.82
CA SER A 150 9.11 17.60 -13.87
C SER A 150 7.58 17.81 -13.91
N THR A 151 6.88 16.94 -14.63
CA THR A 151 5.42 16.99 -14.72
C THR A 151 4.74 16.71 -13.38
N ILE A 152 5.18 15.67 -12.66
CA ILE A 152 4.64 15.35 -11.32
C ILE A 152 4.91 16.49 -10.35
N LEU A 153 6.09 17.07 -10.37
CA LEU A 153 6.43 18.21 -9.52
C LEU A 153 5.51 19.42 -9.82
N ALA A 154 5.27 19.71 -11.10
CA ALA A 154 4.41 20.83 -11.53
C ALA A 154 2.93 20.63 -11.17
N THR A 155 2.44 19.38 -11.11
CA THR A 155 1.03 19.08 -10.81
C THR A 155 0.72 19.05 -9.31
N ASN A 156 1.69 19.21 -8.45
CA ASN A 156 1.56 19.20 -6.98
C ASN A 156 0.95 20.47 -6.39
N GLN A 157 0.04 21.14 -7.08
CA GLN A 157 -0.52 22.41 -6.65
C GLN A 157 -1.82 22.25 -5.86
N GLY A 158 -1.75 22.34 -4.52
CA GLY A 158 -2.89 22.66 -3.67
C GLY A 158 -3.91 21.55 -3.39
N SER A 159 -3.63 20.29 -3.70
CA SER A 159 -4.53 19.18 -3.36
C SER A 159 -4.28 18.60 -1.97
N VAL A 160 -5.30 17.97 -1.39
CA VAL A 160 -5.22 17.24 -0.10
C VAL A 160 -4.20 16.09 -0.17
N ARG A 161 -4.08 15.48 -1.34
CA ARG A 161 -3.12 14.44 -1.68
C ARG A 161 -2.32 14.90 -2.88
N ARG A 162 -1.01 14.96 -2.74
CA ARG A 162 -0.11 15.32 -3.84
C ARG A 162 -0.07 14.19 -4.88
N GLY A 163 0.01 14.56 -6.15
CA GLY A 163 0.26 13.60 -7.22
C GLY A 163 1.65 13.00 -7.05
N ALA A 164 1.78 11.70 -7.28
CA ALA A 164 3.06 11.02 -7.30
C ALA A 164 3.07 9.95 -8.38
N ALA A 165 4.25 9.61 -8.90
CA ALA A 165 4.39 8.60 -9.94
C ALA A 165 5.58 7.68 -9.68
N SER A 166 5.45 6.44 -10.16
CA SER A 166 6.55 5.48 -10.23
C SER A 166 6.75 5.00 -11.66
N VAL A 167 8.01 4.85 -12.08
CA VAL A 167 8.36 4.27 -13.37
C VAL A 167 8.75 2.83 -13.21
N ASN A 168 8.20 1.97 -14.07
CA ASN A 168 8.39 0.52 -14.06
C ASN A 168 9.18 0.11 -15.32
N ILE A 169 10.34 -0.55 -15.13
CA ILE A 169 11.16 -1.05 -16.22
C ILE A 169 11.62 -2.49 -15.97
N ASN A 170 11.74 -3.28 -17.04
CA ASN A 170 12.28 -4.63 -16.95
C ASN A 170 13.76 -4.56 -16.57
N ILE A 171 14.20 -5.39 -15.61
CA ILE A 171 15.61 -5.52 -15.22
C ILE A 171 16.52 -5.93 -16.39
N GLU A 172 15.95 -6.59 -17.42
CA GLU A 172 16.66 -6.99 -18.64
C GLU A 172 16.64 -5.90 -19.73
N HIS A 173 16.04 -4.73 -19.51
CA HIS A 173 16.09 -3.60 -20.45
C HIS A 173 17.52 -3.09 -20.59
N ASP A 174 17.93 -2.73 -21.83
CA ASP A 174 19.31 -2.32 -22.08
C ASP A 174 19.72 -1.09 -21.26
N ASP A 175 18.80 -0.14 -21.01
CA ASP A 175 19.05 1.06 -20.21
C ASP A 175 18.90 0.85 -18.70
N PHE A 176 18.64 -0.36 -18.21
CA PHE A 176 18.35 -0.60 -16.78
C PHE A 176 19.45 -0.08 -15.85
N LEU A 177 20.73 -0.30 -16.23
CA LEU A 177 21.87 0.11 -15.39
C LEU A 177 22.02 1.62 -15.28
N ASP A 178 21.64 2.38 -16.31
CA ASP A 178 21.60 3.85 -16.28
C ASP A 178 20.34 4.33 -15.55
N TRP A 179 19.20 3.73 -15.84
CA TRP A 179 17.93 4.09 -15.23
C TRP A 179 17.91 3.92 -13.70
N VAL A 180 18.59 2.92 -13.17
CA VAL A 180 18.62 2.67 -11.71
C VAL A 180 19.40 3.75 -10.93
N GLU A 181 20.13 4.62 -11.64
CA GLU A 181 20.90 5.74 -11.04
C GLU A 181 20.11 7.06 -10.95
N ILE A 182 18.98 7.22 -11.65
CA ILE A 182 18.30 8.51 -11.81
C ILE A 182 17.84 9.17 -10.50
N ARG A 183 17.72 8.40 -9.41
CA ARG A 183 17.36 8.92 -8.07
C ARG A 183 18.56 9.32 -7.21
N GLU A 184 19.78 9.26 -7.71
CA GLU A 184 20.93 9.77 -6.96
C GLU A 184 21.10 11.27 -7.20
N PRO A 185 21.20 12.10 -6.13
CA PRO A 185 21.36 13.56 -6.25
C PRO A 185 22.83 13.92 -6.54
N LYS A 186 23.40 13.35 -7.60
CA LYS A 186 24.78 13.59 -8.04
C LYS A 186 24.89 13.43 -9.56
N GLY A 187 25.93 14.04 -10.14
CA GLY A 187 26.16 14.02 -11.58
C GLY A 187 25.32 15.04 -12.34
N ASP A 188 24.99 14.74 -13.59
CA ASP A 188 24.21 15.62 -14.46
C ASP A 188 22.75 15.74 -13.99
N VAL A 189 22.32 16.95 -13.64
CA VAL A 189 20.95 17.27 -13.19
C VAL A 189 19.90 16.87 -14.22
N ASN A 190 20.22 16.92 -15.52
CA ASN A 190 19.29 16.52 -16.58
C ASN A 190 19.03 15.01 -16.61
N ARG A 191 19.87 14.23 -15.99
CA ARG A 191 19.71 12.77 -15.84
C ARG A 191 19.12 12.36 -14.47
N GLN A 192 18.77 13.33 -13.62
CA GLN A 192 18.20 13.08 -12.29
C GLN A 192 16.68 13.19 -12.32
N SER A 193 15.99 12.27 -11.63
CA SER A 193 14.53 12.24 -11.46
C SER A 193 14.22 11.89 -10.01
N LEU A 194 14.41 12.85 -9.11
CA LEU A 194 14.37 12.64 -7.64
C LEU A 194 12.93 12.51 -7.10
N ASN A 195 11.92 12.99 -7.85
CA ASN A 195 10.51 12.95 -7.45
C ASN A 195 9.77 11.73 -8.02
N LEU A 196 10.42 10.95 -8.92
CA LEU A 196 9.87 9.71 -9.43
C LEU A 196 10.32 8.53 -8.59
N HIS A 197 9.38 7.68 -8.21
CA HIS A 197 9.70 6.37 -7.65
C HIS A 197 10.08 5.39 -8.76
N GLN A 198 10.77 4.33 -8.39
CA GLN A 198 11.28 3.34 -9.33
C GLN A 198 10.78 1.94 -8.99
N CYS A 199 10.41 1.14 -10.01
CA CYS A 199 10.09 -0.27 -9.86
C CYS A 199 10.81 -1.13 -10.91
N ALA A 200 11.60 -2.09 -10.47
CA ALA A 200 12.23 -3.09 -11.33
C ALA A 200 11.28 -4.26 -11.57
N VAL A 201 10.95 -4.54 -12.82
CA VAL A 201 10.14 -5.68 -13.22
C VAL A 201 11.05 -6.87 -13.48
N VAL A 202 10.89 -7.95 -12.71
CA VAL A 202 11.79 -9.11 -12.70
C VAL A 202 11.01 -10.36 -13.14
N GLY A 203 11.43 -10.95 -14.25
CA GLY A 203 10.83 -12.16 -14.80
C GLY A 203 11.45 -13.45 -14.24
N ASP A 204 10.71 -14.59 -14.28
CA ASP A 204 11.23 -15.90 -13.84
C ASP A 204 12.44 -16.38 -14.64
N LYS A 205 12.51 -16.02 -15.94
CA LYS A 205 13.67 -16.35 -16.76
C LYS A 205 14.93 -15.68 -16.21
N PHE A 206 14.84 -14.41 -15.84
CA PHE A 206 15.94 -13.68 -15.22
C PHE A 206 16.34 -14.32 -13.88
N MET A 207 15.37 -14.64 -13.01
CA MET A 207 15.66 -15.26 -11.71
C MET A 207 16.33 -16.61 -11.84
N ARG A 208 15.93 -17.42 -12.82
CA ARG A 208 16.61 -18.71 -13.12
C ARG A 208 18.03 -18.52 -13.65
N ARG A 209 18.27 -17.52 -14.52
CA ARG A 209 19.63 -17.15 -14.95
C ARG A 209 20.49 -16.73 -13.77
N LEU A 210 19.94 -15.92 -12.87
CA LEU A 210 20.61 -15.46 -11.65
C LEU A 210 21.03 -16.66 -10.77
N GLU A 211 20.13 -17.63 -10.51
CA GLU A 211 20.45 -18.84 -9.75
C GLU A 211 21.48 -19.73 -10.46
N ALA A 212 21.41 -19.81 -11.78
CA ALA A 212 22.38 -20.54 -12.58
C ALA A 212 23.77 -19.88 -12.65
N GLY A 213 23.92 -18.67 -12.11
CA GLY A 213 25.21 -17.99 -12.03
C GLY A 213 25.57 -17.13 -13.22
N ASP A 214 24.61 -16.80 -14.09
CA ASP A 214 24.82 -15.90 -15.24
C ASP A 214 25.38 -14.54 -14.78
N GLN A 215 26.48 -14.10 -15.40
CA GLN A 215 27.21 -12.92 -14.96
C GLN A 215 26.42 -11.61 -15.15
N ASP A 216 25.72 -11.44 -16.28
CA ASP A 216 24.90 -10.26 -16.54
C ASP A 216 23.74 -10.18 -15.52
N ALA A 217 23.05 -11.29 -15.28
CA ALA A 217 21.99 -11.35 -14.30
C ALA A 217 22.50 -11.01 -12.88
N ARG A 218 23.68 -11.52 -12.50
CA ARG A 218 24.32 -11.20 -11.22
C ARG A 218 24.68 -9.72 -11.10
N GLN A 219 25.23 -9.13 -12.16
CA GLN A 219 25.59 -7.72 -12.16
C GLN A 219 24.36 -6.82 -11.99
N ARG A 220 23.31 -7.03 -12.77
CA ARG A 220 22.06 -6.26 -12.69
C ARG A 220 21.38 -6.42 -11.33
N TRP A 221 21.31 -7.65 -10.83
CA TRP A 221 20.74 -7.95 -9.51
C TRP A 221 21.55 -7.31 -8.37
N ALA A 222 22.87 -7.42 -8.38
CA ALA A 222 23.73 -6.78 -7.40
C ALA A 222 23.57 -5.27 -7.38
N LYS A 223 23.48 -4.65 -8.59
CA LYS A 223 23.25 -3.21 -8.73
C LYS A 223 21.86 -2.81 -8.16
N LEU A 224 20.82 -3.57 -8.47
CA LEU A 224 19.48 -3.37 -7.92
C LEU A 224 19.51 -3.39 -6.38
N LEU A 225 20.10 -4.43 -5.77
CA LEU A 225 20.16 -4.56 -4.30
C LEU A 225 21.01 -3.46 -3.66
N GLN A 226 22.11 -3.06 -4.31
CA GLN A 226 22.93 -1.93 -3.85
C GLN A 226 22.09 -0.65 -3.77
N LYS A 227 21.30 -0.34 -4.82
CA LYS A 227 20.44 0.84 -4.84
C LYS A 227 19.32 0.73 -3.82
N ARG A 228 18.67 -0.41 -3.72
CA ARG A 228 17.65 -0.65 -2.69
C ARG A 228 18.19 -0.40 -1.27
N LYS A 229 19.42 -0.83 -0.98
CA LYS A 229 20.07 -0.58 0.31
C LYS A 229 20.35 0.92 0.50
N ALA A 230 20.84 1.60 -0.53
CA ALA A 230 21.26 3.00 -0.44
C ALA A 230 20.09 3.99 -0.41
N THR A 231 19.06 3.79 -1.25
CA THR A 231 17.97 4.75 -1.47
C THR A 231 16.60 4.26 -0.97
N GLY A 232 16.46 2.97 -0.65
CA GLY A 232 15.19 2.31 -0.38
C GLY A 232 14.50 1.76 -1.62
N GLU A 233 14.89 2.17 -2.80
CA GLU A 233 14.33 1.83 -4.12
C GLU A 233 15.41 1.29 -5.06
N PRO A 234 15.05 0.69 -6.21
CA PRO A 234 13.70 0.46 -6.78
C PRO A 234 12.85 -0.55 -5.98
N TYR A 235 11.52 -0.46 -6.10
CA TYR A 235 10.61 -1.57 -5.77
C TYR A 235 10.88 -2.75 -6.68
N ILE A 236 10.31 -3.90 -6.37
CA ILE A 236 10.43 -5.09 -7.23
C ILE A 236 9.04 -5.64 -7.53
N LEU A 237 8.76 -5.87 -8.82
CA LEU A 237 7.64 -6.69 -9.27
C LEU A 237 8.17 -8.02 -9.79
N PHE A 238 7.89 -9.11 -9.11
CA PHE A 238 8.15 -10.47 -9.60
C PHE A 238 7.06 -10.87 -10.61
N LYS A 239 7.26 -10.48 -11.85
CA LYS A 239 6.29 -10.64 -12.95
C LYS A 239 5.86 -12.10 -13.16
N GLY A 240 6.78 -13.05 -12.95
CA GLY A 240 6.50 -14.47 -13.07
C GLY A 240 5.49 -14.93 -12.01
N ASN A 241 5.74 -14.66 -10.73
CA ASN A 241 4.84 -14.97 -9.63
C ASN A 241 3.46 -14.34 -9.83
N THR A 242 3.45 -13.08 -10.27
CA THR A 242 2.21 -12.33 -10.51
C THR A 242 1.35 -12.99 -11.58
N ASN A 243 1.91 -13.24 -12.77
CA ASN A 243 1.13 -13.79 -13.89
C ASN A 243 0.77 -15.27 -13.72
N LYS A 244 1.58 -16.05 -13.00
CA LYS A 244 1.28 -17.45 -12.65
C LYS A 244 0.04 -17.56 -11.76
N SER A 245 -0.15 -16.63 -10.84
CA SER A 245 -1.25 -16.62 -9.88
C SER A 245 -2.43 -15.72 -10.29
N ASN A 246 -2.47 -15.25 -11.55
CA ASN A 246 -3.58 -14.45 -12.07
C ASN A 246 -4.93 -15.16 -11.86
N PRO A 247 -5.99 -14.41 -11.51
CA PRO A 247 -7.36 -14.93 -11.44
C PRO A 247 -7.83 -15.52 -12.77
N GLU A 248 -8.86 -16.35 -12.71
CA GLU A 248 -9.47 -17.02 -13.88
C GLU A 248 -9.86 -16.02 -14.99
N ALA A 249 -10.47 -14.90 -14.60
CA ALA A 249 -10.83 -13.83 -15.52
C ALA A 249 -9.65 -13.35 -16.38
N TYR A 250 -8.47 -13.21 -15.80
CA TYR A 250 -7.26 -12.82 -16.54
C TYR A 250 -6.72 -13.93 -17.41
N LYS A 251 -6.72 -15.17 -16.92
CA LYS A 251 -6.28 -16.34 -17.70
C LYS A 251 -7.15 -16.55 -18.92
N LYS A 252 -8.48 -16.49 -18.76
CA LYS A 252 -9.47 -16.64 -19.84
C LYS A 252 -9.33 -15.58 -20.94
N ASN A 253 -9.03 -14.33 -20.55
CA ASN A 253 -8.88 -13.22 -21.49
C ASN A 253 -7.40 -12.98 -21.91
N SER A 254 -6.47 -13.86 -21.54
CA SER A 254 -5.03 -13.73 -21.82
C SER A 254 -4.41 -12.40 -21.35
N LEU A 255 -5.01 -11.79 -20.31
CA LEU A 255 -4.51 -10.53 -19.75
C LEU A 255 -3.23 -10.76 -18.96
N LYS A 256 -2.24 -9.87 -19.13
CA LYS A 256 -0.93 -9.97 -18.48
C LYS A 256 -0.64 -8.73 -17.67
N VAL A 257 0.06 -8.93 -16.56
CA VAL A 257 0.60 -7.88 -15.71
C VAL A 257 2.08 -7.69 -16.02
N HIS A 258 2.51 -6.46 -16.24
CA HIS A 258 3.91 -6.13 -16.53
C HIS A 258 4.40 -4.85 -15.84
N MET A 259 3.56 -4.29 -14.98
CA MET A 259 3.88 -3.15 -14.13
C MET A 259 3.00 -3.15 -12.87
N THR A 260 3.28 -2.26 -11.93
CA THR A 260 2.50 -2.08 -10.72
C THR A 260 2.23 -0.58 -10.46
N ASN A 261 1.34 -0.28 -9.52
CA ASN A 261 1.09 1.09 -9.06
C ASN A 261 2.27 1.63 -8.22
N ILE A 262 2.15 2.88 -7.79
CA ILE A 262 3.18 3.56 -7.01
C ILE A 262 3.51 2.88 -5.66
N CYS A 263 2.52 2.23 -5.03
CA CYS A 263 2.71 1.55 -3.73
C CYS A 263 2.91 0.03 -3.87
N SER A 264 2.99 -0.48 -5.09
CA SER A 264 3.28 -1.88 -5.46
C SER A 264 2.27 -2.94 -5.04
N GLU A 265 1.12 -2.61 -4.44
CA GLU A 265 0.07 -3.56 -4.10
C GLU A 265 -0.89 -3.88 -5.25
N ILE A 266 -0.97 -3.03 -6.28
CA ILE A 266 -1.89 -3.20 -7.41
C ILE A 266 -1.14 -3.77 -8.60
N VAL A 267 -1.56 -4.96 -9.02
CA VAL A 267 -0.97 -5.71 -10.12
C VAL A 267 -2.06 -6.09 -11.13
N LEU A 268 -2.39 -5.13 -11.99
CA LEU A 268 -3.46 -5.24 -12.97
C LEU A 268 -2.92 -5.10 -14.40
N HIS A 269 -3.73 -5.51 -15.35
CA HIS A 269 -3.42 -5.40 -16.78
C HIS A 269 -3.47 -3.94 -17.25
N THR A 270 -2.49 -3.57 -18.08
CA THR A 270 -2.45 -2.32 -18.84
C THR A 270 -2.03 -2.61 -20.27
N ASP A 271 -2.47 -1.78 -21.19
CA ASP A 271 -2.00 -1.68 -22.58
C ASP A 271 -2.21 -0.24 -23.09
N GLU A 272 -1.99 0.00 -24.37
CA GLU A 272 -2.15 1.32 -25.00
C GLU A 272 -3.53 1.92 -24.75
N SER A 273 -4.59 1.09 -24.65
CA SER A 273 -5.99 1.49 -24.54
C SER A 273 -6.61 1.25 -23.16
N HIS A 274 -5.90 0.63 -22.24
CA HIS A 274 -6.37 0.28 -20.91
C HIS A 274 -5.38 0.75 -19.85
N SER A 275 -5.79 1.76 -19.08
CA SER A 275 -5.08 2.20 -17.87
C SER A 275 -5.78 1.62 -16.66
N PHE A 276 -5.09 0.84 -15.85
CA PHE A 276 -5.74 0.22 -14.71
C PHE A 276 -6.15 1.22 -13.64
N VAL A 277 -7.21 0.90 -12.93
CA VAL A 277 -7.65 1.57 -11.71
C VAL A 277 -7.98 0.55 -10.64
N CYS A 278 -7.75 0.91 -9.38
CA CYS A 278 -8.21 0.10 -8.25
C CYS A 278 -8.68 0.99 -7.12
N CYS A 279 -9.83 0.66 -6.54
CA CYS A 279 -10.32 1.30 -5.34
C CYS A 279 -9.96 0.46 -4.11
N LEU A 280 -9.48 1.16 -3.08
CA LEU A 280 -8.91 0.56 -1.88
C LEU A 280 -9.69 0.99 -0.63
N SER A 281 -9.81 0.11 0.32
CA SER A 281 -10.11 0.37 1.73
C SER A 281 -9.61 -0.80 2.57
N SER A 282 -9.54 -0.63 3.89
CA SER A 282 -8.92 -1.61 4.75
C SER A 282 -9.81 -2.00 5.93
N LEU A 283 -9.78 -3.28 6.29
CA LEU A 283 -10.37 -3.78 7.52
C LEU A 283 -9.41 -3.53 8.68
N ASN A 284 -9.91 -3.02 9.80
CA ASN A 284 -9.10 -2.76 10.99
C ASN A 284 -8.95 -4.04 11.82
N LEU A 285 -7.78 -4.65 11.76
CA LEU A 285 -7.48 -5.87 12.50
C LEU A 285 -7.37 -5.68 14.01
N ASP A 286 -7.05 -4.47 14.48
CA ASP A 286 -7.12 -4.18 15.93
C ASP A 286 -8.53 -4.42 16.50
N LYS A 287 -9.54 -4.28 15.65
CA LYS A 287 -10.96 -4.52 15.94
C LYS A 287 -11.46 -5.91 15.50
N TYR A 288 -10.55 -6.84 15.16
CA TYR A 288 -10.91 -8.15 14.60
C TYR A 288 -11.94 -8.91 15.43
N ASP A 289 -11.79 -8.95 16.75
CA ASP A 289 -12.69 -9.68 17.65
C ASP A 289 -14.11 -9.08 17.69
N GLU A 290 -14.25 -7.77 17.38
CA GLU A 290 -15.55 -7.11 17.32
C GLU A 290 -16.32 -7.47 16.05
N TRP A 291 -15.63 -7.62 14.92
CA TRP A 291 -16.27 -7.79 13.62
C TRP A 291 -16.14 -9.18 12.97
N LYS A 292 -15.26 -10.04 13.47
CA LYS A 292 -14.98 -11.36 12.86
C LYS A 292 -16.22 -12.24 12.62
N ASN A 293 -17.29 -12.06 13.41
CA ASN A 293 -18.54 -12.82 13.29
C ASN A 293 -19.69 -12.01 12.66
N THR A 294 -19.36 -10.90 11.99
CA THR A 294 -20.33 -10.06 11.26
C THR A 294 -20.19 -10.24 9.75
N ASN A 295 -21.06 -9.59 8.98
CA ASN A 295 -20.97 -9.56 7.52
C ASN A 295 -20.02 -8.46 6.99
N LEU A 296 -19.17 -7.86 7.83
CA LEU A 296 -18.32 -6.73 7.45
C LEU A 296 -17.55 -6.96 6.14
N ILE A 297 -16.87 -8.10 5.98
CA ILE A 297 -16.04 -8.38 4.80
C ILE A 297 -16.90 -8.43 3.54
N TYR A 298 -18.03 -9.11 3.60
CA TYR A 298 -19.01 -9.20 2.51
C TYR A 298 -19.51 -7.81 2.11
N ASP A 299 -20.00 -7.05 3.08
CA ASP A 299 -20.57 -5.71 2.85
C ASP A 299 -19.51 -4.69 2.42
N ALA A 300 -18.26 -4.79 2.92
CA ALA A 300 -17.15 -3.96 2.48
C ALA A 300 -16.77 -4.21 1.00
N THR A 301 -16.97 -5.43 0.50
CA THR A 301 -16.78 -5.73 -0.92
C THR A 301 -17.86 -5.04 -1.77
N TRP A 302 -19.10 -5.07 -1.33
CA TRP A 302 -20.18 -4.30 -1.95
C TRP A 302 -19.91 -2.80 -1.91
N PHE A 303 -19.44 -2.30 -0.77
CA PHE A 303 -19.05 -0.90 -0.61
C PHE A 303 -18.01 -0.48 -1.65
N LEU A 304 -16.95 -1.28 -1.84
CA LEU A 304 -15.90 -0.97 -2.80
C LEU A 304 -16.39 -1.01 -4.26
N ASP A 305 -17.28 -1.93 -4.61
CA ASP A 305 -17.89 -1.95 -5.95
C ASP A 305 -18.73 -0.67 -6.19
N GLY A 306 -19.41 -0.17 -5.16
CA GLY A 306 -20.12 1.11 -5.21
C GLY A 306 -19.20 2.34 -5.28
N VAL A 307 -18.02 2.30 -4.65
CA VAL A 307 -16.98 3.34 -4.80
C VAL A 307 -16.44 3.35 -6.23
N LEU A 308 -16.22 2.17 -6.81
CA LEU A 308 -15.80 2.07 -8.21
C LEU A 308 -16.88 2.58 -9.17
N GLU A 309 -18.14 2.32 -8.88
CA GLU A 309 -19.26 2.87 -9.66
C GLU A 309 -19.30 4.40 -9.57
N GLU A 310 -19.05 5.00 -8.39
CA GLU A 310 -18.92 6.45 -8.22
C GLU A 310 -17.80 7.00 -9.13
N PHE A 311 -16.66 6.33 -9.20
CA PHE A 311 -15.58 6.69 -10.11
C PHE A 311 -16.03 6.64 -11.57
N ILE A 312 -16.61 5.53 -12.02
CA ILE A 312 -17.04 5.34 -13.42
C ILE A 312 -18.04 6.45 -13.82
N GLN A 313 -19.06 6.67 -12.99
CA GLN A 313 -20.10 7.66 -13.31
C GLN A 313 -19.58 9.10 -13.37
N ARG A 314 -18.57 9.43 -12.57
CA ARG A 314 -17.95 10.77 -12.59
C ARG A 314 -16.92 10.92 -13.70
N ALA A 315 -16.10 9.89 -13.93
CA ALA A 315 -14.98 9.97 -14.86
C ALA A 315 -15.38 9.77 -16.33
N LYS A 316 -16.49 9.08 -16.62
CA LYS A 316 -16.89 8.72 -18.00
C LYS A 316 -17.04 9.91 -18.97
N ASN A 317 -17.32 11.10 -18.45
CA ASN A 317 -17.44 12.31 -19.25
C ASN A 317 -16.22 13.23 -19.11
N MET A 318 -15.16 12.81 -18.42
CA MET A 318 -13.94 13.57 -18.22
C MET A 318 -12.92 13.20 -19.30
N LYS A 319 -12.50 14.21 -20.07
CA LYS A 319 -11.48 14.04 -21.11
C LYS A 319 -10.15 13.59 -20.49
N GLY A 320 -9.55 12.54 -21.06
CA GLY A 320 -8.29 11.94 -20.59
C GLY A 320 -8.46 10.83 -19.56
N PHE A 321 -9.69 10.42 -19.25
CA PHE A 321 -10.00 9.28 -18.37
C PHE A 321 -10.55 8.06 -19.11
N GLU A 322 -10.62 8.12 -20.44
CA GLU A 322 -11.27 7.11 -21.27
C GLU A 322 -10.66 5.70 -21.07
N ASN A 323 -9.32 5.61 -20.99
CA ASN A 323 -8.62 4.35 -20.76
C ASN A 323 -8.87 3.78 -19.36
N SER A 324 -8.89 4.65 -18.36
CA SER A 324 -9.14 4.28 -16.95
C SER A 324 -10.59 3.83 -16.76
N VAL A 325 -11.55 4.54 -17.36
CA VAL A 325 -12.98 4.16 -17.32
C VAL A 325 -13.19 2.82 -18.02
N ARG A 326 -12.59 2.63 -19.20
CA ARG A 326 -12.67 1.36 -19.95
C ARG A 326 -12.16 0.16 -19.15
N SER A 327 -11.04 0.32 -18.45
CA SER A 327 -10.51 -0.73 -17.57
C SER A 327 -11.43 -0.99 -16.37
N ALA A 328 -11.95 0.08 -15.77
CA ALA A 328 -12.87 -0.01 -14.64
C ALA A 328 -14.17 -0.74 -15.01
N GLU A 329 -14.76 -0.41 -16.17
CA GLU A 329 -15.99 -1.06 -16.65
C GLU A 329 -15.79 -2.53 -17.01
N LYS A 330 -14.66 -2.85 -17.67
CA LYS A 330 -14.39 -4.22 -18.14
C LYS A 330 -13.98 -5.17 -17.03
N GLY A 331 -13.28 -4.69 -16.00
CA GLY A 331 -12.65 -5.55 -15.00
C GLY A 331 -13.19 -5.39 -13.58
N ARG A 332 -13.66 -4.21 -13.23
CA ARG A 332 -14.16 -3.86 -11.87
C ARG A 332 -13.26 -4.35 -10.74
N ALA A 333 -11.94 -4.14 -10.87
CA ALA A 333 -10.98 -4.60 -9.88
C ALA A 333 -11.11 -3.84 -8.56
N LEU A 334 -11.08 -4.58 -7.46
CA LEU A 334 -11.14 -4.08 -6.08
C LEU A 334 -9.86 -4.43 -5.32
N GLY A 335 -9.60 -3.70 -4.23
CA GLY A 335 -8.49 -3.93 -3.33
C GLY A 335 -8.91 -3.80 -1.87
N LEU A 336 -9.71 -4.75 -1.35
CA LEU A 336 -9.98 -4.82 0.08
C LEU A 336 -8.73 -5.35 0.79
N GLY A 337 -8.14 -4.49 1.63
CA GLY A 337 -6.95 -4.82 2.41
C GLY A 337 -7.21 -4.84 3.90
N VAL A 338 -6.12 -4.74 4.65
CA VAL A 338 -6.14 -4.71 6.11
C VAL A 338 -5.15 -3.68 6.64
N LEU A 339 -5.36 -3.21 7.87
CA LEU A 339 -4.38 -2.49 8.67
C LEU A 339 -4.42 -2.98 10.12
N GLY A 340 -3.42 -2.62 10.92
CA GLY A 340 -3.40 -2.99 12.33
C GLY A 340 -2.91 -4.43 12.60
N TRP A 341 -2.18 -5.06 11.66
CA TRP A 341 -1.72 -6.44 11.84
C TRP A 341 -0.84 -6.63 13.07
N HIS A 342 0.22 -5.81 13.22
CA HIS A 342 1.11 -5.93 14.39
C HIS A 342 0.38 -5.53 15.68
N SER A 343 -0.51 -4.54 15.64
CA SER A 343 -1.36 -4.18 16.79
C SER A 343 -2.25 -5.35 17.23
N LEU A 344 -2.86 -6.09 16.31
CA LEU A 344 -3.63 -7.29 16.62
C LEU A 344 -2.76 -8.36 17.29
N LEU A 345 -1.57 -8.62 16.77
CA LEU A 345 -0.65 -9.61 17.37
C LEU A 345 -0.26 -9.20 18.78
N GLN A 346 0.14 -7.94 18.99
CA GLN A 346 0.53 -7.39 20.29
C GLN A 346 -0.62 -7.44 21.31
N LYS A 347 -1.83 -7.10 20.88
CA LYS A 347 -3.04 -7.18 21.70
C LYS A 347 -3.32 -8.61 22.20
N ASN A 348 -2.96 -9.61 21.43
CA ASN A 348 -3.12 -11.03 21.76
C ASN A 348 -1.86 -11.66 22.40
N GLY A 349 -0.82 -10.88 22.70
CA GLY A 349 0.43 -11.38 23.25
C GLY A 349 1.20 -12.30 22.29
N ILE A 350 1.03 -12.12 20.98
CA ILE A 350 1.66 -12.95 19.95
C ILE A 350 2.86 -12.20 19.38
N ALA A 351 4.05 -12.79 19.48
CA ALA A 351 5.23 -12.26 18.79
C ALA A 351 5.02 -12.29 17.27
N PHE A 352 5.56 -11.28 16.57
CA PHE A 352 5.49 -11.24 15.11
C PHE A 352 6.16 -12.46 14.46
N GLU A 353 7.22 -12.96 15.07
CA GLU A 353 7.96 -14.14 14.62
C GLU A 353 7.31 -15.42 15.16
N GLY A 354 7.28 -16.46 14.33
CA GLY A 354 6.89 -17.80 14.78
C GLY A 354 5.53 -18.30 14.27
N LEU A 355 5.18 -19.49 14.72
CA LEU A 355 4.05 -20.27 14.19
C LEU A 355 2.68 -19.66 14.50
N LEU A 356 2.51 -19.05 15.69
CA LEU A 356 1.21 -18.47 16.08
C LEU A 356 0.80 -17.33 15.13
N ALA A 357 1.74 -16.46 14.77
CA ALA A 357 1.48 -15.39 13.81
C ALA A 357 1.17 -15.95 12.40
N GLN A 358 1.83 -17.04 12.00
CA GLN A 358 1.54 -17.73 10.74
C GLN A 358 0.15 -18.38 10.74
N PHE A 359 -0.27 -19.03 11.82
CA PHE A 359 -1.63 -19.57 11.96
C PHE A 359 -2.68 -18.46 11.92
N LYS A 360 -2.44 -17.36 12.62
CA LYS A 360 -3.33 -16.19 12.62
C LYS A 360 -3.43 -15.56 11.23
N THR A 361 -2.34 -15.55 10.47
CA THR A 361 -2.33 -15.12 9.06
C THR A 361 -3.28 -15.98 8.23
N ARG A 362 -3.18 -17.31 8.32
CA ARG A 362 -4.08 -18.23 7.57
C ARG A 362 -5.53 -18.05 7.98
N GLU A 363 -5.81 -18.02 9.28
CA GLU A 363 -7.17 -17.85 9.83
C GLU A 363 -7.86 -16.62 9.22
N ILE A 364 -7.21 -15.46 9.32
CA ILE A 364 -7.81 -14.19 8.92
C ILE A 364 -7.91 -14.06 7.40
N PHE A 365 -6.83 -14.34 6.68
CA PHE A 365 -6.80 -14.09 5.23
C PHE A 365 -7.59 -15.14 4.43
N SER A 366 -7.71 -16.38 4.93
CA SER A 366 -8.64 -17.35 4.32
C SER A 366 -10.09 -16.90 4.45
N LYS A 367 -10.48 -16.37 5.60
CA LYS A 367 -11.82 -15.81 5.81
C LYS A 367 -12.09 -14.62 4.89
N ILE A 368 -11.14 -13.68 4.79
CA ILE A 368 -11.26 -12.53 3.88
C ILE A 368 -11.44 -13.02 2.44
N LYS A 369 -10.67 -14.02 2.01
CA LYS A 369 -10.81 -14.59 0.67
C LYS A 369 -12.21 -15.15 0.43
N ILE A 370 -12.69 -16.02 1.31
CA ILE A 370 -14.00 -16.68 1.17
C ILE A 370 -15.12 -15.65 1.10
N GLU A 371 -15.13 -14.67 2.00
CA GLU A 371 -16.22 -13.70 2.08
C GLU A 371 -16.19 -12.68 0.93
N THR A 372 -15.02 -12.25 0.47
CA THR A 372 -14.91 -11.36 -0.70
C THR A 372 -15.36 -12.07 -1.98
N GLU A 373 -15.00 -13.34 -2.16
CA GLU A 373 -15.42 -14.14 -3.31
C GLU A 373 -16.94 -14.39 -3.29
N ARG A 374 -17.52 -14.69 -2.12
CA ARG A 374 -18.97 -14.81 -1.94
C ARG A 374 -19.70 -13.51 -2.29
N ALA A 375 -19.16 -12.37 -1.86
CA ALA A 375 -19.72 -11.06 -2.14
C ALA A 375 -19.68 -10.72 -3.64
N SER A 376 -18.56 -11.00 -4.31
CA SER A 376 -18.41 -10.72 -5.74
C SER A 376 -19.34 -11.59 -6.60
N ARG A 377 -19.60 -12.83 -6.21
CA ARG A 377 -20.61 -13.68 -6.87
C ARG A 377 -22.03 -13.10 -6.72
N ALA A 378 -22.40 -12.70 -5.50
CA ALA A 378 -23.69 -12.06 -5.27
C ALA A 378 -23.84 -10.72 -6.03
N LEU A 379 -22.76 -9.95 -6.15
CA LEU A 379 -22.74 -8.74 -6.98
C LEU A 379 -22.94 -9.08 -8.47
N ALA A 380 -22.37 -10.20 -8.96
CA ALA A 380 -22.57 -10.65 -10.34
C ALA A 380 -24.03 -11.10 -10.59
N GLU A 381 -24.65 -11.75 -9.64
CA GLU A 381 -26.08 -12.12 -9.72
C GLU A 381 -26.99 -10.88 -9.82
N VAL A 382 -26.67 -9.79 -9.11
CA VAL A 382 -27.50 -8.57 -9.08
C VAL A 382 -27.20 -7.64 -10.25
N TYR A 383 -25.94 -7.44 -10.60
CA TYR A 383 -25.52 -6.40 -11.58
C TYR A 383 -24.90 -6.98 -12.86
N GLY A 384 -24.81 -8.30 -12.98
CA GLY A 384 -24.16 -8.99 -14.10
C GLY A 384 -22.63 -9.04 -14.00
N GLU A 385 -22.04 -9.85 -14.84
CA GLU A 385 -20.59 -9.99 -15.01
C GLU A 385 -20.07 -8.94 -15.99
N PRO A 386 -19.00 -8.18 -15.67
CA PRO A 386 -18.36 -7.31 -16.65
C PRO A 386 -17.59 -8.14 -17.69
N LEU A 387 -17.19 -7.50 -18.79
CA LEU A 387 -16.63 -8.18 -19.96
C LEU A 387 -15.50 -9.14 -19.61
N TRP A 388 -14.53 -8.71 -18.80
CA TRP A 388 -13.39 -9.56 -18.44
C TRP A 388 -13.74 -10.70 -17.46
N CYS A 389 -14.87 -10.60 -16.77
CA CYS A 389 -15.36 -11.65 -15.88
C CYS A 389 -16.37 -12.59 -16.55
N SER A 390 -16.74 -12.37 -17.81
CA SER A 390 -17.80 -13.14 -18.50
C SER A 390 -17.60 -14.64 -18.38
N GLY A 391 -18.60 -15.34 -17.83
CA GLY A 391 -18.60 -16.78 -17.61
C GLY A 391 -17.71 -17.27 -16.47
N THR A 392 -17.35 -16.37 -15.51
CA THR A 392 -16.59 -16.74 -14.30
C THR A 392 -17.46 -16.81 -13.05
N GLY A 393 -18.66 -16.24 -13.09
CA GLY A 393 -19.53 -16.09 -11.93
C GLY A 393 -19.10 -14.96 -10.97
N PHE A 394 -18.17 -14.10 -11.37
CA PHE A 394 -17.70 -12.98 -10.56
C PHE A 394 -18.03 -11.63 -11.17
N ARG A 395 -18.28 -10.64 -10.32
CA ARG A 395 -18.41 -9.23 -10.70
C ARG A 395 -17.04 -8.55 -10.88
N ASN A 396 -16.02 -9.02 -10.18
CA ASN A 396 -14.73 -8.32 -10.05
C ASN A 396 -13.59 -9.25 -10.43
N THR A 397 -12.67 -8.79 -11.28
CA THR A 397 -11.48 -9.58 -11.67
C THR A 397 -10.55 -9.84 -10.49
N HIS A 398 -10.41 -8.85 -9.61
CA HIS A 398 -9.60 -8.91 -8.40
C HIS A 398 -10.40 -8.32 -7.22
N LEU A 399 -10.09 -8.74 -6.01
CA LEU A 399 -10.86 -8.41 -4.82
C LEU A 399 -10.00 -7.88 -3.66
N ARG A 400 -8.72 -8.27 -3.58
CA ARG A 400 -7.90 -8.10 -2.40
C ARG A 400 -6.52 -7.54 -2.74
N ALA A 401 -6.13 -6.47 -2.03
CA ALA A 401 -4.79 -5.88 -2.06
C ALA A 401 -4.49 -5.27 -0.69
N VAL A 402 -3.23 -5.28 -0.27
CA VAL A 402 -2.84 -4.68 1.01
C VAL A 402 -1.94 -3.48 0.76
N ALA A 403 -2.52 -2.29 0.95
CA ALA A 403 -1.84 -1.00 0.85
C ALA A 403 -0.98 -0.69 2.09
N PRO A 404 -0.06 0.28 2.01
CA PRO A 404 0.80 0.66 3.16
C PRO A 404 0.01 1.27 4.32
N THR A 405 -1.04 2.03 4.07
CA THR A 405 -2.01 2.62 5.02
C THR A 405 -1.42 3.49 6.14
N VAL A 406 -0.31 4.17 5.92
CA VAL A 406 0.37 4.98 6.95
C VAL A 406 -0.54 6.08 7.49
N SER A 407 -1.17 6.89 6.63
CA SER A 407 -2.13 7.93 7.05
C SER A 407 -3.42 7.33 7.61
N ASN A 408 -3.94 6.26 6.99
CA ASN A 408 -5.18 5.62 7.43
C ASN A 408 -5.05 4.99 8.82
N SER A 409 -3.90 4.45 9.18
CA SER A 409 -3.65 3.89 10.51
C SER A 409 -3.78 4.94 11.63
N LYS A 410 -3.46 6.20 11.33
CA LYS A 410 -3.66 7.34 12.25
C LYS A 410 -5.16 7.63 12.44
N LEU A 411 -5.91 7.58 11.35
CA LEU A 411 -7.37 7.77 11.31
C LEU A 411 -8.15 6.54 11.81
N SER A 412 -7.49 5.47 12.18
CA SER A 412 -8.12 4.20 12.60
C SER A 412 -7.77 3.82 14.04
N GLY A 413 -7.51 4.80 14.90
CA GLY A 413 -7.19 4.57 16.30
C GLY A 413 -5.69 4.44 16.60
N ASN A 414 -4.82 4.97 15.75
CA ASN A 414 -3.37 4.93 15.90
C ASN A 414 -2.83 3.49 16.03
N VAL A 415 -3.19 2.64 15.07
CA VAL A 415 -2.76 1.24 14.96
C VAL A 415 -1.54 1.11 14.03
N SER A 416 -0.95 -0.09 13.96
CA SER A 416 0.14 -0.36 13.01
C SER A 416 -0.34 -0.25 11.56
N PRO A 417 0.48 0.28 10.64
CA PRO A 417 0.10 0.41 9.24
C PRO A 417 0.10 -0.95 8.52
N GLY A 418 -0.91 -1.21 7.72
CA GLY A 418 -1.02 -2.41 6.88
C GLY A 418 -0.74 -3.69 7.64
N ILE A 419 0.19 -4.46 7.09
CA ILE A 419 0.70 -5.70 7.68
C ILE A 419 2.08 -5.53 8.32
N GLU A 420 2.57 -4.30 8.40
CA GLU A 420 3.94 -4.03 8.85
C GLU A 420 4.08 -4.09 10.37
N PRO A 421 5.26 -4.51 10.86
CA PRO A 421 5.65 -4.25 12.23
C PRO A 421 5.72 -2.74 12.51
N TRP A 422 5.50 -2.35 13.77
CA TRP A 422 5.82 -1.01 14.22
C TRP A 422 7.30 -0.69 13.97
N ALA A 423 7.58 0.44 13.31
CA ALA A 423 8.95 0.90 13.08
C ALA A 423 9.67 1.21 14.41
N ALA A 424 8.93 1.74 15.38
CA ALA A 424 9.36 2.05 16.74
C ALA A 424 8.14 2.07 17.67
N ASN A 425 8.29 1.71 18.95
CA ASN A 425 7.20 1.73 19.92
C ASN A 425 6.88 3.15 20.44
N VAL A 426 7.81 4.08 20.27
CA VAL A 426 7.58 5.52 20.43
C VAL A 426 8.48 6.26 19.45
N PHE A 427 7.95 7.28 18.81
CA PHE A 427 8.70 8.13 17.89
C PHE A 427 8.06 9.51 17.76
N THR A 428 8.90 10.47 17.38
CA THR A 428 8.45 11.82 17.04
C THR A 428 8.11 11.85 15.55
N GLU A 429 6.89 12.24 15.24
CA GLU A 429 6.43 12.43 13.88
C GLU A 429 6.30 13.93 13.60
N GLN A 430 6.99 14.39 12.58
CA GLN A 430 6.83 15.75 12.03
C GLN A 430 5.86 15.69 10.85
N SER A 431 4.85 16.53 10.85
CA SER A 431 3.95 16.70 9.73
C SER A 431 3.79 18.20 9.44
N ALA A 432 3.22 18.54 8.29
CA ALA A 432 2.86 19.93 7.97
C ALA A 432 1.95 20.60 9.04
N LYS A 433 1.41 19.83 9.97
CA LYS A 433 0.48 20.23 11.03
C LYS A 433 1.06 20.23 12.44
N GLY A 434 2.37 19.97 12.56
CA GLY A 434 3.10 20.00 13.82
C GLY A 434 3.81 18.69 14.15
N THR A 435 4.52 18.71 15.25
CA THR A 435 5.27 17.58 15.78
C THR A 435 4.44 16.83 16.81
N PHE A 436 4.37 15.50 16.68
CA PHE A 436 3.63 14.62 17.59
C PHE A 436 4.54 13.53 18.13
N ILE A 437 4.34 13.16 19.39
CA ILE A 437 4.92 11.93 19.94
C ILE A 437 3.87 10.83 19.80
N ARG A 438 4.14 9.86 18.92
CA ARG A 438 3.32 8.66 18.80
C ARG A 438 3.85 7.57 19.72
N LYS A 439 2.95 7.00 20.52
CA LYS A 439 3.23 5.86 21.40
C LYS A 439 2.41 4.65 20.96
N ASN A 440 3.00 3.48 21.00
CA ASN A 440 2.30 2.23 20.76
C ASN A 440 1.24 2.01 21.85
N ASN A 441 -0.02 1.94 21.45
CA ASN A 441 -1.16 1.84 22.38
C ASN A 441 -1.12 0.53 23.19
N GLU A 442 -0.72 -0.58 22.58
CA GLU A 442 -0.69 -1.87 23.26
C GLU A 442 0.45 -1.93 24.28
N LEU A 443 1.61 -1.38 23.95
CA LEU A 443 2.72 -1.26 24.88
C LEU A 443 2.36 -0.36 26.07
N LYS A 444 1.63 0.74 25.82
CA LYS A 444 1.15 1.61 26.91
C LYS A 444 0.24 0.87 27.91
N LYS A 445 -0.62 -0.03 27.42
CA LYS A 445 -1.45 -0.87 28.30
C LYS A 445 -0.58 -1.81 29.14
N VAL A 446 0.46 -2.41 28.55
CA VAL A 446 1.42 -3.25 29.27
C VAL A 446 2.15 -2.42 30.33
N PHE A 447 2.70 -1.26 29.97
CA PHE A 447 3.41 -0.39 30.92
C PHE A 447 2.54 0.03 32.11
N ARG A 448 1.25 0.32 31.87
CA ARG A 448 0.29 0.61 32.96
C ARG A 448 0.08 -0.59 33.87
N LYS A 449 -0.07 -1.78 33.30
CA LYS A 449 -0.29 -3.02 34.06
C LYS A 449 0.93 -3.42 34.87
N VAL A 450 2.13 -3.19 34.34
CA VAL A 450 3.42 -3.42 35.01
C VAL A 450 3.75 -2.31 36.02
N GLY A 451 3.07 -1.15 35.96
CA GLY A 451 3.31 0.00 36.84
C GLY A 451 4.48 0.89 36.41
N ILE A 452 4.85 0.88 35.14
CA ILE A 452 6.00 1.63 34.59
C ILE A 452 5.61 2.64 33.49
N ASP A 453 4.33 3.01 33.36
CA ASP A 453 3.88 4.03 32.38
C ASP A 453 4.30 5.43 32.84
N THR A 454 5.61 5.70 32.89
CA THR A 454 6.21 6.97 33.31
C THR A 454 6.94 7.65 32.15
N LYS A 455 7.16 8.96 32.30
CA LYS A 455 7.89 9.74 31.28
C LYS A 455 9.30 9.20 31.08
N GLU A 456 9.99 8.87 32.17
CA GLU A 456 11.37 8.39 32.15
C GLU A 456 11.53 7.09 31.36
N VAL A 457 10.58 6.16 31.50
CA VAL A 457 10.58 4.90 30.74
C VAL A 457 10.33 5.16 29.26
N TRP A 458 9.38 6.03 28.91
CA TRP A 458 9.14 6.40 27.51
C TRP A 458 10.30 7.16 26.88
N ASP A 459 10.96 8.06 27.63
CA ASP A 459 12.15 8.78 27.15
C ASP A 459 13.29 7.79 26.88
N LYS A 460 13.47 6.75 27.71
CA LYS A 460 14.44 5.69 27.47
C LYS A 460 14.09 4.88 26.22
N VAL A 461 12.85 4.46 26.04
CA VAL A 461 12.42 3.75 24.82
C VAL A 461 12.68 4.62 23.58
N LEU A 462 12.41 5.93 23.65
CA LEU A 462 12.66 6.86 22.55
C LEU A 462 14.17 6.96 22.24
N ALA A 463 15.02 7.09 23.28
CA ALA A 463 16.48 7.15 23.13
C ALA A 463 17.05 5.86 22.52
N ASP A 464 16.44 4.70 22.82
CA ASP A 464 16.81 3.40 22.26
C ASP A 464 16.15 3.14 20.86
N GLY A 465 15.77 4.20 20.13
CA GLY A 465 15.17 4.10 18.79
C GLY A 465 13.80 3.43 18.77
N GLY A 466 13.07 3.47 19.87
CA GLY A 466 11.75 2.85 20.03
C GLY A 466 11.80 1.38 20.46
N SER A 467 12.97 0.83 20.74
CA SER A 467 13.17 -0.52 21.24
C SER A 467 12.79 -0.65 22.72
N VAL A 468 12.23 -1.80 23.10
CA VAL A 468 11.97 -2.15 24.51
C VAL A 468 12.99 -3.15 25.07
N GLN A 469 13.97 -3.57 24.28
CA GLN A 469 14.91 -4.62 24.67
C GLN A 469 15.75 -4.20 25.90
N GLY A 470 16.08 -2.91 26.02
CA GLY A 470 16.82 -2.33 27.17
C GLY A 470 15.98 -2.04 28.43
N ILE A 471 14.67 -2.32 28.44
CA ILE A 471 13.77 -2.04 29.58
C ILE A 471 13.78 -3.22 30.54
N LYS A 472 14.61 -3.15 31.58
CA LYS A 472 14.79 -4.24 32.57
C LYS A 472 13.51 -4.55 33.35
N GLN A 473 12.62 -3.58 33.54
CA GLN A 473 11.35 -3.79 34.25
C GLN A 473 10.36 -4.70 33.49
N LEU A 474 10.66 -5.05 32.24
CA LEU A 474 9.91 -6.01 31.45
C LEU A 474 10.48 -7.43 31.56
N ASP A 475 11.66 -7.61 32.18
CA ASP A 475 12.23 -8.94 32.42
C ASP A 475 11.29 -9.73 33.35
N GLY A 476 11.10 -11.01 33.07
CA GLY A 476 10.18 -11.86 33.81
C GLY A 476 8.70 -11.69 33.44
N TRP A 477 8.34 -10.82 32.47
CA TRP A 477 6.96 -10.68 32.02
C TRP A 477 6.68 -11.48 30.75
N ASN A 478 5.63 -12.31 30.81
CA ASN A 478 5.18 -13.22 29.76
C ASN A 478 3.70 -13.04 29.43
N TYR A 479 3.24 -13.80 28.43
CA TYR A 479 1.83 -13.99 28.13
C TYR A 479 1.45 -15.47 28.32
N ASP A 480 0.32 -15.72 29.00
CA ASP A 480 -0.26 -17.05 29.07
C ASP A 480 -0.87 -17.47 27.71
N ASN A 481 -1.33 -18.72 27.63
CA ASN A 481 -1.97 -19.28 26.43
C ASN A 481 -3.29 -18.58 26.02
N ARG A 482 -3.81 -17.64 26.84
CA ARG A 482 -4.98 -16.79 26.55
C ARG A 482 -4.58 -15.35 26.23
N GLY A 483 -3.29 -15.06 26.07
CA GLY A 483 -2.78 -13.72 25.82
C GLY A 483 -2.86 -12.78 27.03
N ARG A 484 -2.99 -13.30 28.25
CA ARG A 484 -3.01 -12.48 29.46
C ARG A 484 -1.60 -12.34 30.01
N LEU A 485 -1.24 -11.14 30.44
CA LEU A 485 0.08 -10.83 30.99
C LEU A 485 0.27 -11.55 32.32
N THR A 486 1.38 -12.30 32.44
CA THR A 486 1.80 -13.07 33.61
C THR A 486 3.24 -12.74 33.97
N GLN A 487 3.68 -13.08 35.18
CA GLN A 487 5.06 -12.93 35.63
C GLN A 487 5.67 -14.31 35.84
N GLU A 488 6.84 -14.55 35.23
CA GLU A 488 7.58 -15.81 35.28
C GLU A 488 9.09 -15.52 35.31
N ASP A 489 9.87 -16.30 36.05
CA ASP A 489 11.28 -15.98 36.36
C ASP A 489 12.20 -15.82 35.13
N ASP A 490 11.94 -16.50 34.00
CA ASP A 490 12.75 -16.46 32.77
C ASP A 490 12.03 -15.79 31.58
N GLY A 491 11.06 -14.90 31.81
CA GLY A 491 10.18 -14.36 30.78
C GLY A 491 10.79 -13.25 29.95
N GLU A 492 10.91 -13.47 28.63
CA GLU A 492 11.22 -12.44 27.63
C GLU A 492 10.07 -12.24 26.60
N ALA A 493 8.92 -12.89 26.81
CA ALA A 493 7.87 -12.92 25.81
C ALA A 493 7.32 -11.52 25.51
N VAL A 494 7.20 -10.63 26.49
CA VAL A 494 6.76 -9.26 26.29
C VAL A 494 7.73 -8.50 25.36
N LYS A 495 9.04 -8.61 25.59
CA LYS A 495 10.05 -7.98 24.74
C LYS A 495 9.98 -8.49 23.29
N ASN A 496 9.76 -9.80 23.10
CA ASN A 496 9.61 -10.40 21.79
C ASN A 496 8.33 -9.94 21.05
N VAL A 497 7.23 -9.73 21.78
CA VAL A 497 5.96 -9.22 21.23
C VAL A 497 6.10 -7.77 20.75
N PHE A 498 6.92 -6.96 21.43
CA PHE A 498 7.11 -5.54 21.11
C PHE A 498 8.41 -5.24 20.35
N LYS A 499 9.02 -6.25 19.69
CA LYS A 499 10.11 -5.99 18.75
C LYS A 499 9.70 -4.98 17.69
N THR A 500 10.61 -4.06 17.38
CA THR A 500 10.46 -3.12 16.27
C THR A 500 10.74 -3.77 14.92
N PHE A 501 10.40 -3.12 13.83
CA PHE A 501 10.57 -3.66 12.48
C PHE A 501 12.01 -4.12 12.20
N LYS A 502 13.02 -3.36 12.66
CA LYS A 502 14.44 -3.70 12.46
C LYS A 502 14.91 -4.89 13.31
N GLU A 503 14.25 -5.14 14.43
CA GLU A 503 14.56 -6.26 15.34
C GLU A 503 13.95 -7.57 14.88
N ILE A 504 12.94 -7.54 14.00
CA ILE A 504 12.27 -8.72 13.46
C ILE A 504 13.11 -9.33 12.35
N ASN A 505 13.27 -10.67 12.41
CA ASN A 505 13.92 -11.43 11.36
C ASN A 505 13.17 -11.28 10.01
N GLN A 506 13.81 -10.70 9.01
CA GLN A 506 13.19 -10.43 7.72
C GLN A 506 12.81 -11.70 6.95
N LEU A 507 13.41 -12.85 7.22
CA LEU A 507 12.96 -14.14 6.66
C LEU A 507 11.60 -14.56 7.24
N GLU A 508 11.33 -14.28 8.52
CA GLU A 508 10.01 -14.55 9.12
C GLU A 508 8.93 -13.61 8.54
N LEU A 509 9.29 -12.35 8.33
CA LEU A 509 8.43 -11.39 7.62
C LEU A 509 8.05 -11.91 6.22
N VAL A 510 9.04 -12.31 5.43
CA VAL A 510 8.86 -12.88 4.09
C VAL A 510 8.07 -14.20 4.15
N ARG A 511 8.30 -15.03 5.15
CA ARG A 511 7.55 -16.28 5.34
C ARG A 511 6.06 -16.05 5.56
N GLN A 512 5.70 -15.11 6.44
CA GLN A 512 4.31 -14.69 6.64
C GLN A 512 3.70 -14.04 5.40
N ALA A 513 4.47 -13.21 4.70
CA ALA A 513 4.03 -12.56 3.47
C ALA A 513 3.72 -13.58 2.36
N GLY A 514 4.54 -14.63 2.21
CA GLY A 514 4.28 -15.72 1.29
C GLY A 514 2.98 -16.46 1.60
N ILE A 515 2.75 -16.79 2.89
CA ILE A 515 1.49 -17.42 3.34
C ILE A 515 0.29 -16.50 3.01
N ARG A 516 0.43 -15.20 3.23
CA ARG A 516 -0.62 -14.22 2.97
C ARG A 516 -0.91 -14.07 1.47
N GLN A 517 0.13 -14.14 0.63
CA GLN A 517 0.00 -14.00 -0.81
C GLN A 517 -0.91 -15.07 -1.43
N ASP A 518 -1.04 -16.26 -0.85
CA ASP A 518 -1.97 -17.32 -1.30
C ASP A 518 -3.45 -16.90 -1.23
N TYR A 519 -3.75 -15.90 -0.42
CA TYR A 519 -5.11 -15.38 -0.19
C TYR A 519 -5.35 -14.01 -0.83
N ILE A 520 -4.31 -13.36 -1.38
CA ILE A 520 -4.38 -12.04 -1.99
C ILE A 520 -4.21 -12.17 -3.51
N ASP A 521 -5.25 -11.86 -4.25
CA ASP A 521 -5.25 -11.98 -5.72
C ASP A 521 -4.45 -10.85 -6.41
N GLN A 522 -4.41 -9.66 -5.85
CA GLN A 522 -3.43 -8.64 -6.22
C GLN A 522 -2.12 -8.82 -5.44
N SER A 523 -1.58 -7.79 -4.81
CA SER A 523 -0.33 -7.90 -4.07
C SER A 523 -0.40 -7.20 -2.69
N VAL A 524 0.75 -7.15 -2.05
CA VAL A 524 0.96 -6.55 -0.74
C VAL A 524 2.12 -5.57 -0.85
N SER A 525 1.95 -4.34 -0.36
CA SER A 525 3.05 -3.39 -0.22
C SER A 525 3.99 -3.85 0.89
N LEU A 526 4.89 -4.77 0.57
CA LEU A 526 5.79 -5.40 1.54
C LEU A 526 7.10 -4.63 1.65
N ASN A 527 7.28 -3.87 2.73
CA ASN A 527 8.55 -3.29 3.10
C ASN A 527 9.47 -4.33 3.72
N LEU A 528 10.78 -4.13 3.55
CA LEU A 528 11.83 -4.86 4.25
C LEU A 528 12.63 -3.86 5.08
N ALA A 529 13.12 -4.27 6.25
CA ALA A 529 13.94 -3.43 7.11
C ALA A 529 15.28 -4.09 7.40
N PHE A 530 16.37 -3.36 7.19
CA PHE A 530 17.70 -3.86 7.45
C PHE A 530 18.50 -2.82 8.24
N PRO A 531 19.36 -3.22 9.19
CA PRO A 531 20.34 -2.31 9.77
C PRO A 531 21.33 -1.81 8.68
N ALA A 532 21.92 -0.65 8.91
CA ALA A 532 22.82 -0.03 7.93
C ALA A 532 24.01 -0.93 7.54
N GLU A 533 24.54 -1.68 8.50
CA GLU A 533 25.64 -2.62 8.37
C GLU A 533 25.25 -3.99 7.81
N ALA A 534 23.95 -4.24 7.53
CA ALA A 534 23.50 -5.54 7.03
C ALA A 534 24.32 -6.01 5.82
N PRO A 535 24.89 -7.23 5.87
CA PRO A 535 25.75 -7.71 4.80
C PRO A 535 24.94 -7.95 3.50
N PRO A 536 25.52 -7.67 2.32
CA PRO A 536 24.84 -7.86 1.04
C PRO A 536 24.30 -9.29 0.83
N ARG A 537 24.99 -10.29 1.38
CA ARG A 537 24.55 -11.69 1.33
C ARG A 537 23.19 -11.89 2.02
N TRP A 538 22.96 -11.21 3.15
CA TRP A 538 21.71 -11.28 3.89
C TRP A 538 20.56 -10.64 3.09
N LEU A 539 20.80 -9.44 2.52
CA LEU A 539 19.81 -8.79 1.67
C LEU A 539 19.44 -9.72 0.49
N ASN A 540 20.44 -10.26 -0.19
CA ASN A 540 20.23 -11.18 -1.31
C ASN A 540 19.38 -12.39 -0.89
N GLN A 541 19.70 -13.02 0.24
CA GLN A 541 18.97 -14.20 0.74
C GLN A 541 17.49 -13.88 0.97
N VAL A 542 17.16 -12.76 1.62
CA VAL A 542 15.79 -12.35 1.89
C VAL A 542 15.01 -12.08 0.59
N HIS A 543 15.64 -11.42 -0.40
CA HIS A 543 15.00 -11.12 -1.68
C HIS A 543 14.76 -12.39 -2.53
N ILE A 544 15.72 -13.31 -2.56
CA ILE A 544 15.57 -14.61 -3.24
C ILE A 544 14.47 -15.45 -2.56
N GLU A 545 14.43 -15.47 -1.23
CA GLU A 545 13.38 -16.17 -0.48
C GLU A 545 11.99 -15.58 -0.78
N ALA A 546 11.87 -14.26 -0.91
CA ALA A 546 10.62 -13.61 -1.30
C ALA A 546 10.11 -14.11 -2.67
N TRP A 547 10.99 -14.15 -3.67
CA TRP A 547 10.63 -14.72 -4.98
C TRP A 547 10.21 -16.19 -4.89
N LYS A 548 10.98 -17.01 -4.19
CA LYS A 548 10.71 -18.46 -4.03
C LYS A 548 9.38 -18.74 -3.33
N ARG A 549 8.95 -17.85 -2.44
CA ARG A 549 7.66 -17.96 -1.73
C ARG A 549 6.47 -17.42 -2.51
N GLY A 550 6.64 -17.09 -3.79
CA GLY A 550 5.53 -16.63 -4.61
C GLY A 550 5.08 -15.19 -4.33
N ILE A 551 5.83 -14.42 -3.54
CA ILE A 551 5.56 -13.00 -3.32
C ILE A 551 5.61 -12.28 -4.65
N LYS A 552 4.62 -11.40 -4.89
CA LYS A 552 4.48 -10.69 -6.16
C LYS A 552 5.28 -9.41 -6.22
N THR A 553 5.34 -8.67 -5.10
CA THR A 553 6.02 -7.37 -5.04
C THR A 553 6.79 -7.18 -3.74
N LEU A 554 7.86 -6.39 -3.82
CA LEU A 554 8.57 -5.82 -2.68
C LEU A 554 8.57 -4.30 -2.81
N TYR A 555 8.15 -3.61 -1.76
CA TYR A 555 8.07 -2.17 -1.69
C TYR A 555 9.42 -1.57 -1.25
N TYR A 556 9.48 -0.64 -0.31
CA TYR A 556 10.74 -0.05 0.15
C TYR A 556 11.66 -1.05 0.87
N THR A 557 12.96 -0.79 0.76
CA THR A 557 13.96 -1.29 1.71
C THR A 557 14.29 -0.19 2.69
N ARG A 558 13.87 -0.35 3.95
CA ARG A 558 14.11 0.64 5.01
C ARG A 558 15.47 0.39 5.64
N THR A 559 16.43 1.24 5.31
CA THR A 559 17.77 1.25 5.90
C THR A 559 18.10 2.67 6.35
N GLU A 560 18.95 2.82 7.34
CA GLU A 560 19.57 4.11 7.65
C GLU A 560 20.72 4.34 6.68
N SER A 561 20.61 5.32 5.79
CA SER A 561 21.64 5.67 4.84
C SER A 561 21.68 7.18 4.66
N VAL A 562 22.88 7.73 4.57
CA VAL A 562 23.12 9.17 4.31
C VAL A 562 22.48 9.56 2.97
N LEU A 563 22.68 8.74 1.93
CA LEU A 563 22.13 9.02 0.60
C LEU A 563 20.60 9.11 0.59
N ARG A 564 19.91 8.34 1.44
CA ARG A 564 18.46 8.44 1.59
C ARG A 564 18.05 9.76 2.24
N GLY A 565 18.80 10.23 3.22
CA GLY A 565 18.63 11.56 3.81
C GLY A 565 18.85 12.67 2.77
N ASP A 566 19.87 12.54 1.92
CA ASP A 566 20.17 13.51 0.85
C ASP A 566 19.07 13.54 -0.21
N ILE A 567 18.50 12.39 -0.59
CA ILE A 567 17.36 12.32 -1.51
C ILE A 567 16.14 12.97 -0.88
N ALA A 568 15.84 12.67 0.38
CA ALA A 568 14.70 13.26 1.10
C ALA A 568 14.84 14.79 1.25
N ALA A 569 16.07 15.28 1.45
CA ALA A 569 16.35 16.71 1.52
C ALA A 569 16.30 17.42 0.15
N ALA A 570 16.69 16.71 -0.92
CA ALA A 570 16.66 17.22 -2.29
C ALA A 570 15.28 17.09 -2.95
N ALA A 571 14.48 16.11 -2.55
CA ALA A 571 13.07 16.01 -2.93
C ALA A 571 12.28 17.09 -2.16
N MET A 572 11.44 17.84 -2.84
CA MET A 572 10.67 18.94 -2.23
C MET A 572 9.64 18.47 -1.20
N ASP A 573 9.53 17.17 -0.93
CA ASP A 573 8.58 16.63 0.03
C ASP A 573 9.05 15.33 0.68
N PRO A 574 9.52 15.40 1.95
CA PRO A 574 9.81 14.21 2.73
C PRO A 574 8.56 13.40 3.11
N ASP A 575 7.37 14.01 3.08
CA ASP A 575 6.09 13.42 3.45
C ASP A 575 5.23 13.17 2.20
N CYS A 576 5.62 12.23 1.36
CA CYS A 576 4.80 11.81 0.22
C CYS A 576 3.50 11.17 0.70
N LEU A 577 2.46 11.99 0.91
CA LEU A 577 1.11 11.52 1.28
C LEU A 577 0.49 10.59 0.24
N SER A 578 1.00 10.57 -0.99
CA SER A 578 0.53 9.64 -2.02
C SER A 578 1.04 8.20 -1.81
N CYS A 579 2.18 8.04 -1.12
CA CYS A 579 2.67 6.72 -0.69
C CYS A 579 1.96 6.21 0.56
N ASP A 580 1.18 7.07 1.22
CA ASP A 580 0.43 6.80 2.45
C ASP A 580 -0.98 6.24 2.19
N GLY A 581 -1.33 5.92 0.95
CA GLY A 581 -2.65 5.57 0.43
C GLY A 581 -3.44 4.48 1.11
#